data_06fddbdabdd7636d6469b0446e8eb4ca
#
_entry.id   06fddbdabdd7636d6469b0446e8eb4ca
#
_cell.length_a   1.000
_cell.length_b   1.000
_cell.length_c   1.000
_cell.angle_alpha   90.00
_cell.angle_beta   90.00
_cell.angle_gamma   90.00
#
_symmetry.space_group_name_H-M   'P 1'
#
loop_
_entity.id
_entity.type
_entity.pdbx_description
1 polymer ?
#
loop_
_entity_poly.entity_id
_entity_poly.type
_entity_poly.pdbx_seq_one_letter_code
_entity_poly.pdbx_strand_id
1 'polypeptide(L)'
;EQWPFDAQEAGPVLDLWGTPPPVLAIVNEMLGEGEVSIRIDGERSVRIQESVFTGVWRVCELDGAGQIMADRLETGALPPLVIAAARAAAAPAPPLVDLPAGAMNSPALLSEIGSQVSTRTERGPAHVINLTLFPLTPDDHAVLEQALPVGCVAMISRGFGNCHITSTALRDVWRVQYFNSMQTLILNTIEIVDVPAVALAAPGGTRGVDGRDLRRIDAGVTR
;
A
#
# COMPACT_ATOMS: atom_id res chain seq x y z
N GLU A 1 7.85 9.73 -17.26
CA GLU A 1 6.93 10.79 -16.81
C GLU A 1 6.64 10.57 -15.34
N GLN A 2 6.99 11.56 -14.52
CA GLN A 2 6.67 11.52 -13.08
C GLN A 2 5.22 11.95 -12.88
N TRP A 3 4.53 11.34 -11.92
CA TRP A 3 3.26 11.83 -11.44
C TRP A 3 3.37 13.33 -11.12
N PRO A 4 2.37 14.16 -11.53
CA PRO A 4 2.39 15.58 -11.21
C PRO A 4 2.19 15.84 -9.72
N PHE A 5 1.82 14.80 -8.93
CA PHE A 5 1.61 14.88 -7.48
C PHE A 5 2.58 13.94 -6.76
N ASP A 6 3.14 14.42 -5.67
CA ASP A 6 3.87 13.60 -4.71
C ASP A 6 2.91 12.58 -4.07
N ALA A 7 3.38 11.34 -3.81
CA ALA A 7 2.59 10.32 -3.12
C ALA A 7 2.11 10.75 -1.72
N GLN A 8 2.72 11.80 -1.16
CA GLN A 8 2.36 12.38 0.15
C GLN A 8 1.46 13.61 0.04
N GLU A 9 1.21 14.13 -1.16
CA GLU A 9 0.31 15.26 -1.36
C GLU A 9 -1.13 14.78 -1.45
N ALA A 10 -2.00 15.36 -0.62
CA ALA A 10 -3.44 15.13 -0.70
C ALA A 10 -4.00 15.82 -1.93
N GLY A 11 -4.60 15.04 -2.82
CA GLY A 11 -5.39 15.57 -3.92
C GLY A 11 -6.81 15.96 -3.48
N PRO A 12 -7.66 16.39 -4.43
CA PRO A 12 -9.08 16.63 -4.19
C PRO A 12 -9.77 15.43 -3.52
N VAL A 13 -10.65 15.74 -2.57
CA VAL A 13 -11.47 14.76 -1.85
C VAL A 13 -12.94 15.05 -2.12
N LEU A 14 -13.71 14.00 -2.44
CA LEU A 14 -15.16 14.05 -2.58
C LEU A 14 -15.80 13.12 -1.54
N ASP A 15 -16.59 13.68 -0.64
CA ASP A 15 -17.34 12.92 0.35
C ASP A 15 -18.55 12.23 -0.30
N LEU A 16 -18.67 10.92 -0.08
CA LEU A 16 -19.81 10.11 -0.53
C LEU A 16 -20.75 9.75 0.64
N TRP A 17 -20.43 10.16 1.86
CA TRP A 17 -21.26 9.88 3.04
C TRP A 17 -22.65 10.50 2.90
N GLY A 18 -23.68 9.68 3.12
CA GLY A 18 -25.06 10.15 2.96
C GLY A 18 -25.56 10.23 1.52
N THR A 19 -24.76 9.84 0.53
CA THR A 19 -25.21 9.75 -0.87
C THR A 19 -26.36 8.76 -0.99
N PRO A 20 -27.48 9.13 -1.68
CA PRO A 20 -28.61 8.24 -1.86
C PRO A 20 -28.20 6.91 -2.53
N PRO A 21 -28.75 5.75 -2.07
CA PRO A 21 -28.34 4.44 -2.60
C PRO A 21 -28.40 4.30 -4.12
N PRO A 22 -29.39 4.84 -4.85
CA PRO A 22 -29.39 4.76 -6.31
C PRO A 22 -28.23 5.51 -6.97
N VAL A 23 -27.84 6.66 -6.42
CA VAL A 23 -26.68 7.44 -6.90
C VAL A 23 -25.38 6.71 -6.58
N LEU A 24 -25.25 6.18 -5.37
CA LEU A 24 -24.09 5.41 -4.96
C LEU A 24 -23.90 4.15 -5.82
N ALA A 25 -24.99 3.50 -6.25
CA ALA A 25 -24.92 2.36 -7.17
C ALA A 25 -24.32 2.76 -8.52
N ILE A 26 -24.71 3.91 -9.08
CA ILE A 26 -24.15 4.45 -10.32
C ILE A 26 -22.67 4.78 -10.14
N VAL A 27 -22.31 5.43 -9.03
CA VAL A 27 -20.90 5.75 -8.70
C VAL A 27 -20.06 4.47 -8.64
N ASN A 28 -20.56 3.41 -7.97
CA ASN A 28 -19.87 2.14 -7.87
C ASN A 28 -19.64 1.47 -9.24
N GLU A 29 -20.68 1.50 -10.10
CA GLU A 29 -20.58 0.94 -11.45
C GLU A 29 -19.56 1.70 -12.30
N MET A 30 -19.52 3.03 -12.18
CA MET A 30 -18.57 3.87 -12.92
C MET A 30 -17.13 3.73 -12.43
N LEU A 31 -16.93 3.63 -11.13
CA LEU A 31 -15.58 3.52 -10.54
C LEU A 31 -14.95 2.16 -10.84
N GLY A 32 -15.74 1.08 -10.86
CA GLY A 32 -15.22 -0.27 -11.01
C GLY A 32 -14.12 -0.61 -10.00
N GLU A 33 -13.32 -1.62 -10.31
CA GLU A 33 -12.16 -2.02 -9.51
C GLU A 33 -10.89 -1.91 -10.34
N GLY A 34 -9.93 -1.10 -9.88
CA GLY A 34 -8.59 -0.99 -10.44
C GLY A 34 -7.65 -2.08 -9.92
N GLU A 35 -6.37 -1.86 -10.07
CA GLU A 35 -5.35 -2.88 -9.83
C GLU A 35 -4.94 -3.01 -8.36
N VAL A 36 -5.05 -1.92 -7.57
CA VAL A 36 -4.55 -1.86 -6.20
C VAL A 36 -5.69 -1.84 -5.20
N SER A 37 -5.63 -2.78 -4.26
CA SER A 37 -6.51 -2.85 -3.09
C SER A 37 -5.68 -2.76 -1.81
N ILE A 38 -6.13 -1.96 -0.83
CA ILE A 38 -5.40 -1.71 0.41
C ILE A 38 -6.32 -1.93 1.61
N ARG A 39 -5.78 -2.55 2.64
CA ARG A 39 -6.41 -2.68 3.96
C ARG A 39 -5.48 -2.09 5.00
N ILE A 40 -6.05 -1.31 5.89
CA ILE A 40 -5.39 -0.79 7.08
C ILE A 40 -6.15 -1.36 8.29
N ASP A 41 -5.44 -2.11 9.12
CA ASP A 41 -5.99 -2.71 10.33
C ASP A 41 -5.71 -1.81 11.56
N GLY A 42 -6.67 -1.67 12.47
CA GLY A 42 -6.58 -0.87 13.68
C GLY A 42 -7.88 -0.90 14.46
N GLU A 43 -8.09 0.02 15.40
CA GLU A 43 -9.36 0.18 16.11
C GLU A 43 -10.53 0.42 15.13
N ARG A 44 -10.23 1.14 14.07
CA ARG A 44 -11.06 1.26 12.87
C ARG A 44 -10.30 0.65 11.72
N SER A 45 -10.96 -0.17 10.93
CA SER A 45 -10.37 -0.68 9.71
C SER A 45 -10.67 0.26 8.55
N VAL A 46 -9.69 0.39 7.63
CA VAL A 46 -9.88 1.16 6.40
C VAL A 46 -9.69 0.24 5.21
N ARG A 47 -10.61 0.32 4.27
CA ARG A 47 -10.52 -0.34 2.96
C ARG A 47 -10.39 0.71 1.89
N ILE A 48 -9.39 0.54 1.04
CA ILE A 48 -9.12 1.45 -0.06
C ILE A 48 -9.03 0.62 -1.33
N GLN A 49 -9.76 1.04 -2.34
CA GLN A 49 -9.76 0.42 -3.65
C GLN A 49 -9.44 1.47 -4.71
N GLU A 50 -8.44 1.20 -5.53
CA GLU A 50 -8.22 1.98 -6.74
C GLU A 50 -9.40 1.73 -7.71
N SER A 51 -9.87 2.77 -8.37
CA SER A 51 -10.88 2.63 -9.41
C SER A 51 -10.24 2.28 -10.75
N VAL A 52 -11.06 2.04 -11.78
CA VAL A 52 -10.56 1.91 -13.17
C VAL A 52 -9.92 3.21 -13.69
N PHE A 53 -10.16 4.32 -13.02
CA PHE A 53 -9.48 5.59 -13.29
C PHE A 53 -8.25 5.67 -12.40
N THR A 54 -7.08 5.54 -13.01
CA THR A 54 -5.80 5.56 -12.32
C THR A 54 -5.66 6.79 -11.43
N GLY A 55 -5.27 6.57 -10.16
CA GLY A 55 -5.11 7.63 -9.17
C GLY A 55 -6.42 8.19 -8.60
N VAL A 56 -7.54 7.51 -8.83
CA VAL A 56 -8.81 7.76 -8.14
C VAL A 56 -9.09 6.59 -7.20
N TRP A 57 -9.14 6.88 -5.93
CA TRP A 57 -9.23 5.91 -4.84
C TRP A 57 -10.54 6.07 -4.08
N ARG A 58 -11.23 4.96 -3.84
CA ARG A 58 -12.33 4.95 -2.87
C ARG A 58 -11.80 4.53 -1.51
N VAL A 59 -12.06 5.34 -0.50
CA VAL A 59 -11.61 5.15 0.88
C VAL A 59 -12.84 4.97 1.77
N CYS A 60 -13.00 3.78 2.36
CA CYS A 60 -14.07 3.44 3.28
C CYS A 60 -13.49 3.17 4.67
N GLU A 61 -13.96 3.89 5.68
CA GLU A 61 -13.65 3.61 7.08
C GLU A 61 -14.78 2.79 7.71
N LEU A 62 -14.40 1.76 8.44
CA LEU A 62 -15.34 0.82 9.06
C LEU A 62 -15.10 0.79 10.59
N ASP A 63 -16.18 0.65 11.32
CA ASP A 63 -16.11 0.37 12.77
C ASP A 63 -15.77 -1.10 13.05
N GLY A 64 -15.68 -1.45 14.35
CA GLY A 64 -15.40 -2.83 14.79
C GLY A 64 -16.48 -3.85 14.44
N ALA A 65 -17.67 -3.40 14.03
CA ALA A 65 -18.77 -4.25 13.55
C ALA A 65 -18.80 -4.36 12.01
N GLY A 66 -17.88 -3.68 11.31
CA GLY A 66 -17.80 -3.65 9.87
C GLY A 66 -18.80 -2.69 9.20
N GLN A 67 -19.43 -1.78 9.96
CA GLN A 67 -20.30 -0.75 9.42
C GLN A 67 -19.47 0.40 8.86
N ILE A 68 -19.86 0.92 7.69
CA ILE A 68 -19.19 2.06 7.08
C ILE A 68 -19.48 3.31 7.92
N MET A 69 -18.43 3.98 8.36
CA MET A 69 -18.45 5.21 9.14
C MET A 69 -18.08 6.44 8.31
N ALA A 70 -17.30 6.24 7.26
CA ALA A 70 -16.97 7.27 6.27
C ALA A 70 -16.74 6.61 4.92
N ASP A 71 -17.11 7.30 3.85
CA ASP A 71 -16.95 6.87 2.46
C ASP A 71 -16.60 8.09 1.61
N ARG A 72 -15.47 8.05 0.92
CA ARG A 72 -15.00 9.18 0.12
C ARG A 72 -14.14 8.75 -1.05
N LEU A 73 -14.04 9.61 -2.04
CA LEU A 73 -13.06 9.50 -3.12
C LEU A 73 -11.89 10.45 -2.82
N GLU A 74 -10.70 9.94 -3.01
CA GLU A 74 -9.46 10.70 -2.95
C GLU A 74 -8.72 10.57 -4.29
N THR A 75 -7.98 11.61 -4.68
CA THR A 75 -7.17 11.57 -5.90
C THR A 75 -5.70 11.75 -5.57
N GLY A 76 -4.82 11.08 -6.31
CA GLY A 76 -3.38 11.14 -6.13
C GLY A 76 -2.69 9.83 -6.47
N ALA A 77 -1.37 9.79 -6.31
CA ALA A 77 -0.59 8.58 -6.55
C ALA A 77 -0.94 7.47 -5.54
N LEU A 78 -1.25 7.86 -4.30
CA LEU A 78 -1.70 6.98 -3.22
C LEU A 78 -2.40 7.87 -2.17
N PRO A 79 -3.48 7.39 -1.50
CA PRO A 79 -4.05 8.11 -0.37
C PRO A 79 -3.02 8.32 0.76
N PRO A 80 -2.77 9.57 1.22
CA PRO A 80 -1.73 9.86 2.22
C PRO A 80 -1.91 9.11 3.54
N LEU A 81 -3.15 8.75 3.86
CA LEU A 81 -3.49 7.94 5.04
C LEU A 81 -2.71 6.63 5.10
N VAL A 82 -2.36 6.01 3.96
CA VAL A 82 -1.65 4.73 3.90
C VAL A 82 -0.27 4.84 4.52
N ILE A 83 0.50 5.86 4.11
CA ILE A 83 1.85 6.10 4.65
C ILE A 83 1.77 6.56 6.11
N ALA A 84 0.81 7.43 6.42
CA ALA A 84 0.61 7.93 7.78
C ALA A 84 0.28 6.78 8.75
N ALA A 85 -0.61 5.86 8.38
CA ALA A 85 -0.97 4.71 9.20
C ALA A 85 0.21 3.75 9.42
N ALA A 86 0.95 3.41 8.36
CA ALA A 86 2.12 2.55 8.45
C ALA A 86 3.17 3.13 9.42
N ARG A 87 3.42 4.46 9.34
CA ARG A 87 4.38 5.15 10.20
C ARG A 87 3.92 5.30 11.65
N ALA A 88 2.63 5.56 11.87
CA ALA A 88 2.08 5.77 13.22
C ALA A 88 2.17 4.50 14.09
N ALA A 89 2.06 3.33 13.48
CA ALA A 89 2.12 2.04 14.18
C ALA A 89 3.54 1.45 14.27
N ALA A 90 4.55 2.09 13.65
CA ALA A 90 5.87 1.52 13.49
C ALA A 90 6.90 2.08 14.48
N ALA A 91 7.83 1.22 14.89
CA ALA A 91 9.00 1.60 15.68
C ALA A 91 10.08 2.26 14.82
N PRO A 92 10.91 3.16 15.38
CA PRO A 92 11.99 3.82 14.64
C PRO A 92 13.23 2.96 14.44
N ALA A 93 13.37 1.86 15.18
CA ALA A 93 14.51 0.96 15.12
C ALA A 93 14.06 -0.50 15.28
N PRO A 94 14.79 -1.47 14.70
CA PRO A 94 14.43 -2.88 14.84
C PRO A 94 14.53 -3.32 16.31
N PRO A 95 13.66 -4.24 16.75
CA PRO A 95 13.77 -4.83 18.09
C PRO A 95 15.03 -5.67 18.21
N LEU A 96 15.52 -5.82 19.44
CA LEU A 96 16.54 -6.80 19.74
C LEU A 96 15.91 -8.20 19.65
N VAL A 97 16.51 -9.06 18.87
CA VAL A 97 16.09 -10.45 18.69
C VAL A 97 17.24 -11.41 19.05
N ASP A 98 16.88 -12.56 19.58
CA ASP A 98 17.84 -13.61 19.82
C ASP A 98 18.32 -14.21 18.48
N LEU A 99 19.61 -14.44 18.37
CA LEU A 99 20.23 -15.03 17.19
C LEU A 99 20.59 -16.49 17.48
N PRO A 100 19.80 -17.47 17.03
CA PRO A 100 20.12 -18.88 17.18
C PRO A 100 21.36 -19.25 16.34
N ALA A 101 22.04 -20.32 16.72
CA ALA A 101 23.29 -20.75 16.07
C ALA A 101 23.11 -21.10 14.57
N GLY A 102 21.90 -21.42 14.14
CA GLY A 102 21.56 -21.67 12.74
C GLY A 102 21.23 -20.43 11.92
N ALA A 103 21.16 -19.25 12.53
CA ALA A 103 20.95 -17.98 11.82
C ALA A 103 22.25 -17.55 11.13
N MET A 104 22.32 -17.73 9.82
CA MET A 104 23.53 -17.51 9.03
C MET A 104 23.54 -16.15 8.33
N ASN A 105 22.44 -15.75 7.72
CA ASN A 105 22.32 -14.55 6.90
C ASN A 105 21.52 -13.43 7.60
N SER A 106 20.57 -13.77 8.43
CA SER A 106 19.71 -12.79 9.10
C SER A 106 20.47 -11.76 9.95
N PRO A 107 21.59 -12.06 10.64
CA PRO A 107 22.32 -11.03 11.37
C PRO A 107 22.85 -9.91 10.48
N ALA A 108 23.43 -10.27 9.31
CA ALA A 108 23.94 -9.31 8.35
C ALA A 108 22.79 -8.48 7.71
N LEU A 109 21.69 -9.16 7.35
CA LEU A 109 20.50 -8.51 6.78
C LEU A 109 19.87 -7.52 7.76
N LEU A 110 19.75 -7.88 9.05
CA LEU A 110 19.20 -6.97 10.07
C LEU A 110 20.13 -5.79 10.33
N SER A 111 21.45 -5.99 10.30
CA SER A 111 22.41 -4.90 10.39
C SER A 111 22.29 -3.93 9.22
N GLU A 112 22.12 -4.44 8.00
CA GLU A 112 21.89 -3.63 6.80
C GLU A 112 20.59 -2.86 6.90
N ILE A 113 19.47 -3.52 7.25
CA ILE A 113 18.17 -2.88 7.44
C ILE A 113 18.27 -1.76 8.48
N GLY A 114 18.83 -2.04 9.66
CA GLY A 114 19.00 -1.06 10.73
C GLY A 114 19.82 0.16 10.30
N SER A 115 20.93 -0.06 9.57
CA SER A 115 21.75 1.00 9.01
C SER A 115 20.95 1.87 8.02
N GLN A 116 20.23 1.25 7.10
CA GLN A 116 19.45 1.95 6.09
C GLN A 116 18.29 2.74 6.72
N VAL A 117 17.58 2.18 7.70
CA VAL A 117 16.53 2.86 8.44
C VAL A 117 17.08 4.09 9.19
N SER A 118 18.24 3.94 9.85
CA SER A 118 18.83 5.03 10.65
C SER A 118 19.35 6.20 9.81
N THR A 119 19.79 5.94 8.58
CA THR A 119 20.34 6.94 7.66
C THR A 119 19.29 7.47 6.65
N ARG A 120 18.07 6.91 6.69
CA ARG A 120 17.02 7.26 5.75
C ARG A 120 16.59 8.71 5.89
N THR A 121 16.45 9.38 4.77
CA THR A 121 15.80 10.69 4.64
C THR A 121 14.43 10.50 3.97
N GLU A 122 13.46 11.29 4.37
CA GLU A 122 12.15 11.32 3.70
C GLU A 122 12.33 11.61 2.21
N ARG A 123 11.56 10.93 1.37
CA ARG A 123 11.64 11.02 -0.10
C ARG A 123 13.01 10.58 -0.68
N GLY A 124 13.84 9.95 0.14
CA GLY A 124 15.10 9.37 -0.33
C GLY A 124 14.86 8.17 -1.26
N PRO A 125 15.89 7.74 -2.00
CA PRO A 125 15.79 6.57 -2.88
C PRO A 125 15.43 5.32 -2.07
N ALA A 126 14.72 4.38 -2.72
CA ALA A 126 14.44 3.09 -2.13
C ALA A 126 15.74 2.27 -1.99
N HIS A 127 15.93 1.62 -0.83
CA HIS A 127 16.90 0.56 -0.68
C HIS A 127 16.18 -0.79 -0.70
N VAL A 128 16.58 -1.68 -1.60
CA VAL A 128 15.89 -2.95 -1.86
C VAL A 128 16.81 -4.10 -1.55
N ILE A 129 16.40 -4.98 -0.63
CA ILE A 129 17.10 -6.21 -0.28
C ILE A 129 16.30 -7.38 -0.86
N ASN A 130 16.87 -8.11 -1.81
CA ASN A 130 16.23 -9.25 -2.43
C ASN A 130 16.51 -10.54 -1.64
N LEU A 131 15.60 -10.95 -0.78
CA LEU A 131 15.72 -12.15 0.05
C LEU A 131 15.76 -13.44 -0.77
N THR A 132 15.22 -13.45 -2.00
CA THR A 132 15.22 -14.64 -2.87
C THR A 132 16.65 -15.03 -3.29
N LEU A 133 17.58 -14.10 -3.25
CA LEU A 133 18.99 -14.35 -3.62
C LEU A 133 19.83 -14.93 -2.46
N PHE A 134 19.30 -15.00 -1.24
CA PHE A 134 20.01 -15.51 -0.08
C PHE A 134 19.57 -16.93 0.25
N PRO A 135 20.49 -17.84 0.56
CA PRO A 135 20.16 -19.18 1.07
C PRO A 135 19.76 -19.07 2.56
N LEU A 136 18.51 -18.64 2.80
CA LEU A 136 17.99 -18.45 4.16
C LEU A 136 17.69 -19.81 4.79
N THR A 137 18.21 -20.01 6.01
CA THR A 137 17.86 -21.16 6.85
C THR A 137 16.48 -20.97 7.50
N PRO A 138 15.84 -22.03 8.06
CA PRO A 138 14.65 -21.85 8.88
C PRO A 138 14.85 -20.88 10.05
N ASP A 139 16.02 -20.87 10.67
CA ASP A 139 16.37 -19.94 11.74
C ASP A 139 16.47 -18.50 11.24
N ASP A 140 17.03 -18.27 10.04
CA ASP A 140 17.05 -16.95 9.41
C ASP A 140 15.64 -16.43 9.19
N HIS A 141 14.71 -17.27 8.70
CA HIS A 141 13.31 -16.89 8.51
C HIS A 141 12.66 -16.52 9.85
N ALA A 142 12.84 -17.33 10.88
CA ALA A 142 12.29 -17.06 12.21
C ALA A 142 12.80 -15.74 12.79
N VAL A 143 14.11 -15.47 12.67
CA VAL A 143 14.73 -14.21 13.11
C VAL A 143 14.17 -13.01 12.34
N LEU A 144 14.04 -13.11 11.01
CA LEU A 144 13.50 -12.02 10.20
C LEU A 144 12.01 -11.76 10.51
N GLU A 145 11.22 -12.79 10.80
CA GLU A 145 9.81 -12.64 11.20
C GLU A 145 9.67 -11.96 12.57
N GLN A 146 10.55 -12.31 13.53
CA GLN A 146 10.58 -11.68 14.85
C GLN A 146 11.05 -10.21 14.79
N ALA A 147 12.06 -9.92 13.96
CA ALA A 147 12.62 -8.58 13.84
C ALA A 147 11.76 -7.63 13.01
N LEU A 148 10.99 -8.17 12.07
CA LEU A 148 10.14 -7.43 11.13
C LEU A 148 8.70 -7.96 11.20
N PRO A 149 8.01 -7.84 12.35
CA PRO A 149 6.61 -8.25 12.44
C PRO A 149 5.75 -7.50 11.42
N VAL A 150 4.67 -8.12 10.98
CA VAL A 150 3.71 -7.50 10.06
C VAL A 150 3.10 -6.26 10.73
N GLY A 151 3.07 -5.15 10.01
CA GLY A 151 2.44 -3.90 10.43
C GLY A 151 0.95 -3.86 10.10
N CYS A 152 0.37 -2.67 10.18
CA CYS A 152 -1.08 -2.51 10.03
C CYS A 152 -1.55 -2.36 8.56
N VAL A 153 -0.66 -2.17 7.59
CA VAL A 153 -1.03 -1.95 6.19
C VAL A 153 -0.73 -3.19 5.35
N ALA A 154 -1.72 -3.66 4.64
CA ALA A 154 -1.59 -4.71 3.64
C ALA A 154 -2.20 -4.26 2.30
N MET A 155 -1.48 -4.49 1.20
CA MET A 155 -1.89 -4.12 -0.14
C MET A 155 -1.72 -5.30 -1.10
N ILE A 156 -2.57 -5.34 -2.10
CA ILE A 156 -2.46 -6.25 -3.25
C ILE A 156 -2.43 -5.39 -4.50
N SER A 157 -1.41 -5.57 -5.33
CA SER A 157 -1.32 -4.96 -6.66
C SER A 157 -1.37 -6.07 -7.72
N ARG A 158 -2.27 -5.92 -8.69
CA ARG A 158 -2.50 -6.91 -9.76
C ARG A 158 -1.89 -6.48 -11.09
N GLY A 159 -1.43 -5.23 -11.22
CA GLY A 159 -0.91 -4.68 -12.47
C GLY A 159 0.37 -5.32 -12.98
N PHE A 160 1.19 -5.85 -12.07
CA PHE A 160 2.43 -6.56 -12.38
C PHE A 160 2.42 -8.02 -11.93
N GLY A 161 1.25 -8.68 -11.97
CA GLY A 161 1.02 -9.99 -11.40
C GLY A 161 0.42 -9.90 -10.00
N ASN A 162 0.42 -11.00 -9.23
CA ASN A 162 0.00 -10.96 -7.83
C ASN A 162 1.15 -10.46 -6.97
N CYS A 163 1.13 -9.19 -6.62
CA CYS A 163 2.08 -8.56 -5.72
C CYS A 163 1.42 -8.27 -4.37
N HIS A 164 1.94 -8.84 -3.29
CA HIS A 164 1.52 -8.58 -1.94
C HIS A 164 2.54 -7.65 -1.28
N ILE A 165 2.06 -6.55 -0.73
CA ILE A 165 2.86 -5.54 -0.07
C ILE A 165 2.35 -5.40 1.35
N THR A 166 3.22 -5.58 2.33
CA THR A 166 2.86 -5.39 3.74
C THR A 166 3.83 -4.44 4.41
N SER A 167 3.32 -3.49 5.19
CA SER A 167 4.17 -2.74 6.11
C SER A 167 4.72 -3.69 7.17
N THR A 168 5.85 -3.36 7.73
CA THR A 168 6.35 -4.02 8.93
C THR A 168 6.10 -3.13 10.16
N ALA A 169 6.34 -3.66 11.35
CA ALA A 169 6.36 -2.86 12.57
C ALA A 169 7.60 -1.95 12.68
N LEU A 170 8.43 -1.90 11.66
CA LEU A 170 9.57 -1.00 11.55
C LEU A 170 9.27 0.11 10.54
N ARG A 171 9.56 1.36 10.92
CA ARG A 171 9.24 2.54 10.11
C ARG A 171 9.89 2.49 8.73
N ASP A 172 9.09 2.78 7.70
CA ASP A 172 9.50 2.85 6.29
C ASP A 172 10.11 1.54 5.76
N VAL A 173 9.81 0.40 6.39
CA VAL A 173 10.23 -0.94 5.96
C VAL A 173 9.02 -1.75 5.53
N TRP A 174 9.07 -2.22 4.31
CA TRP A 174 8.00 -2.96 3.65
C TRP A 174 8.49 -4.33 3.19
N ARG A 175 7.61 -5.33 3.27
CA ARG A 175 7.82 -6.63 2.61
C ARG A 175 7.02 -6.64 1.32
N VAL A 176 7.69 -6.93 0.20
CA VAL A 176 7.08 -7.01 -1.12
C VAL A 176 7.31 -8.40 -1.70
N GLN A 177 6.23 -9.08 -2.02
CA GLN A 177 6.23 -10.47 -2.45
C GLN A 177 5.46 -10.62 -3.76
N TYR A 178 6.09 -11.21 -4.76
CA TYR A 178 5.46 -11.49 -6.05
C TYR A 178 5.18 -12.96 -6.19
N PHE A 179 3.98 -13.27 -6.67
CA PHE A 179 3.52 -14.64 -6.89
C PHE A 179 3.17 -14.83 -8.36
N ASN A 180 3.46 -16.03 -8.89
CA ASN A 180 3.01 -16.40 -10.21
C ASN A 180 1.51 -16.79 -10.20
N SER A 181 0.97 -17.17 -11.38
CA SER A 181 -0.43 -17.59 -11.53
C SER A 181 -0.79 -18.85 -10.72
N MET A 182 0.21 -19.64 -10.33
CA MET A 182 0.05 -20.83 -9.48
C MET A 182 0.21 -20.52 -7.98
N GLN A 183 0.22 -19.23 -7.59
CA GLN A 183 0.44 -18.77 -6.21
C GLN A 183 1.81 -19.19 -5.62
N THR A 184 2.78 -19.45 -6.47
CA THR A 184 4.15 -19.71 -6.02
C THR A 184 4.89 -18.39 -5.86
N LEU A 185 5.57 -18.21 -4.72
CA LEU A 185 6.41 -17.06 -4.45
C LEU A 185 7.62 -17.08 -5.40
N ILE A 186 7.77 -16.05 -6.23
CA ILE A 186 8.85 -15.90 -7.22
C ILE A 186 9.86 -14.82 -6.86
N LEU A 187 9.45 -13.82 -6.07
CA LEU A 187 10.33 -12.77 -5.59
C LEU A 187 9.87 -12.31 -4.20
N ASN A 188 10.80 -12.18 -3.27
CA ASN A 188 10.58 -11.70 -1.90
C ASN A 188 11.63 -10.65 -1.59
N THR A 189 11.19 -9.41 -1.36
CA THR A 189 12.09 -8.29 -1.06
C THR A 189 11.70 -7.61 0.25
N ILE A 190 12.69 -7.01 0.90
CA ILE A 190 12.50 -5.98 1.91
C ILE A 190 12.86 -4.66 1.24
N GLU A 191 11.95 -3.70 1.30
CA GLU A 191 12.14 -2.37 0.73
C GLU A 191 12.11 -1.31 1.83
N ILE A 192 13.19 -0.54 1.95
CA ILE A 192 13.30 0.59 2.88
C ILE A 192 12.99 1.85 2.08
N VAL A 193 11.75 2.30 2.19
CA VAL A 193 11.17 3.36 1.34
C VAL A 193 9.90 3.92 2.01
N ASP A 194 9.48 5.15 1.68
CA ASP A 194 8.23 5.72 2.19
C ASP A 194 7.03 4.83 1.84
N VAL A 195 6.99 4.38 0.58
CA VAL A 195 6.06 3.38 0.06
C VAL A 195 6.65 2.71 -1.19
N PRO A 196 6.51 1.38 -1.36
CA PRO A 196 6.97 0.68 -2.56
C PRO A 196 6.35 1.23 -3.84
N ALA A 197 7.15 1.41 -4.88
CA ALA A 197 6.70 1.99 -6.14
C ALA A 197 5.55 1.20 -6.80
N VAL A 198 5.50 -0.12 -6.58
CA VAL A 198 4.44 -1.00 -7.10
C VAL A 198 3.08 -0.77 -6.45
N ALA A 199 3.02 -0.04 -5.32
CA ALA A 199 1.78 0.35 -4.66
C ALA A 199 1.18 1.66 -5.19
N LEU A 200 1.96 2.43 -5.96
CA LEU A 200 1.52 3.69 -6.52
C LEU A 200 0.69 3.47 -7.78
N ALA A 201 -0.33 4.31 -7.95
CA ALA A 201 -1.03 4.38 -9.23
C ALA A 201 -0.03 4.64 -10.37
N ALA A 202 -0.21 3.97 -11.52
CA ALA A 202 0.74 4.06 -12.62
C ALA A 202 0.83 5.48 -13.18
N PRO A 203 2.03 6.08 -13.35
CA PRO A 203 2.15 7.37 -14.01
C PRO A 203 1.67 7.25 -15.47
N GLY A 204 0.73 8.08 -15.88
CA GLY A 204 0.23 8.15 -17.26
C GLY A 204 -1.02 7.34 -17.56
N GLY A 205 -1.67 6.69 -16.58
CA GLY A 205 -2.99 6.06 -16.73
C GLY A 205 -4.15 7.06 -16.83
N THR A 206 -3.93 8.33 -16.71
CA THR A 206 -4.86 9.37 -17.17
C THR A 206 -4.85 9.41 -18.71
N ARG A 207 -5.29 8.35 -19.38
CA ARG A 207 -5.99 8.54 -20.64
C ARG A 207 -7.20 9.39 -20.28
N GLY A 208 -7.00 10.69 -20.51
CA GLY A 208 -7.86 11.77 -20.20
C GLY A 208 -9.26 11.34 -19.74
N VAL A 209 -9.59 11.67 -18.51
CA VAL A 209 -10.94 12.16 -18.27
C VAL A 209 -11.00 13.42 -19.15
N ASP A 210 -11.27 13.22 -20.43
CA ASP A 210 -11.58 14.30 -21.35
C ASP A 210 -12.81 14.97 -20.71
N GLY A 211 -12.79 16.29 -20.59
CA GLY A 211 -13.90 17.04 -20.01
C GLY A 211 -15.29 16.72 -20.59
N ARG A 212 -15.38 15.79 -21.55
CA ARG A 212 -16.56 15.15 -22.09
C ARG A 212 -17.12 14.05 -21.16
N ASP A 213 -16.27 13.36 -20.40
CA ASP A 213 -16.73 12.30 -19.49
C ASP A 213 -17.29 12.90 -18.20
N LEU A 214 -16.74 14.03 -17.73
CA LEU A 214 -17.33 14.79 -16.63
C LEU A 214 -18.73 15.38 -16.98
N ARG A 215 -18.95 15.79 -18.24
CA ARG A 215 -20.27 16.26 -18.70
C ARG A 215 -21.30 15.14 -18.84
N ARG A 216 -20.90 13.87 -18.93
CA ARG A 216 -21.80 12.73 -18.91
C ARG A 216 -22.32 12.45 -17.49
N ILE A 217 -21.52 12.75 -16.47
CA ILE A 217 -21.93 12.66 -15.07
C ILE A 217 -23.01 13.70 -14.78
N ASP A 218 -22.81 14.95 -15.22
CA ASP A 218 -23.81 16.03 -15.06
C ASP A 218 -25.10 15.75 -15.84
N ALA A 219 -25.04 15.11 -17.00
CA ALA A 219 -26.23 14.81 -17.81
C ALA A 219 -27.04 13.59 -17.30
N GLY A 220 -26.43 12.71 -16.50
CA GLY A 220 -27.10 11.55 -15.90
C GLY A 220 -27.87 11.84 -14.61
N VAL A 221 -27.57 12.96 -13.96
CA VAL A 221 -28.22 13.38 -12.69
C VAL A 221 -29.55 14.17 -12.93
N THR A 222 -29.82 14.56 -14.16
CA THR A 222 -31.00 15.42 -14.49
C THR A 222 -32.15 14.67 -15.22
N ARG A 223 -32.27 13.34 -15.01
CA ARG A 223 -33.43 12.60 -15.47
C ARG A 223 -34.03 11.70 -14.42
#